data_33b386e2bab02fe15a1132a018860cb2
#
_entry.id   33b386e2bab02fe15a1132a018860cb2
#
_cell.length_a   1.000
_cell.length_b   1.000
_cell.length_c   1.000
_cell.angle_alpha   90.00
_cell.angle_beta   90.00
_cell.angle_gamma   90.00
#
_symmetry.space_group_name_H-M   'P 1'
#
loop_
_entity.id
_entity.type
_entity.pdbx_description
1 polymer ?
#
loop_
_entity_poly.entity_id
_entity_poly.type
_entity_poly.pdbx_seq_one_letter_code
_entity_poly.pdbx_strand_id
1 'polypeptide(L)'
;MKNIDDIFLLQRIKEDDEAAFKYLFDTYFTAVYRLSFFYIKKDTLSEEIALDVFTALWEKRKTIEIKLSIKAYLLTSARNRTLNYLRDHEQELYTENISLFESAIEEYPLEMKELEQLINEAIYALPDKCRE
;
A
#
# COMPACT_ATOMS: atom_id res chain seq x y z
N MET A 1 -2.30 10.43 -12.54
CA MET A 1 -1.85 10.03 -13.88
C MET A 1 -0.88 8.86 -13.78
N LYS A 2 -1.06 7.84 -14.62
CA LYS A 2 -0.16 6.70 -14.62
C LYS A 2 1.19 7.06 -15.19
N ASN A 3 2.25 6.61 -14.54
CA ASN A 3 3.60 6.72 -15.06
C ASN A 3 3.77 5.68 -16.18
N ILE A 4 4.42 6.09 -17.28
CA ILE A 4 4.69 5.19 -18.40
C ILE A 4 5.55 4.01 -17.94
N ASP A 5 6.52 4.26 -17.07
CA ASP A 5 7.36 3.21 -16.51
C ASP A 5 6.56 2.21 -15.70
N ASP A 6 5.53 2.66 -14.98
CA ASP A 6 4.64 1.80 -14.22
C ASP A 6 3.83 0.89 -15.16
N ILE A 7 3.32 1.45 -16.26
CA ILE A 7 2.55 0.70 -17.24
C ILE A 7 3.42 -0.41 -17.84
N PHE A 8 4.63 -0.06 -18.23
CA PHE A 8 5.57 -1.01 -18.82
C PHE A 8 5.97 -2.10 -17.83
N LEU A 9 6.29 -1.71 -16.60
CA LEU A 9 6.67 -2.64 -15.55
C LEU A 9 5.54 -3.62 -15.23
N LEU A 10 4.33 -3.10 -15.08
CA LEU A 10 3.17 -3.94 -14.79
C LEU A 10 2.91 -4.93 -15.94
N GLN A 11 3.06 -4.49 -17.18
CA GLN A 11 2.87 -5.36 -18.32
C GLN A 11 3.86 -6.53 -18.29
N ARG A 12 5.12 -6.27 -17.97
CA ARG A 12 6.12 -7.32 -17.87
C ARG A 12 5.81 -8.29 -16.72
N ILE A 13 5.32 -7.78 -15.61
CA ILE A 13 4.91 -8.62 -14.47
C ILE A 13 3.74 -9.52 -14.88
N LYS A 14 2.79 -9.01 -15.65
CA LYS A 14 1.68 -9.80 -16.18
C LYS A 14 2.16 -10.91 -17.12
N GLU A 15 3.30 -10.73 -17.74
CA GLU A 15 3.93 -11.73 -18.62
C GLU A 15 4.85 -12.68 -17.85
N ASP A 16 4.72 -12.72 -16.53
CA ASP A 16 5.48 -13.62 -15.64
C ASP A 16 6.98 -13.29 -15.58
N ASP A 17 7.35 -12.05 -15.82
CA ASP A 17 8.74 -11.62 -15.73
C ASP A 17 9.14 -11.45 -14.28
N GLU A 18 9.84 -12.44 -13.74
CA GLU A 18 10.29 -12.44 -12.35
C GLU A 18 11.31 -11.34 -12.06
N ALA A 19 12.13 -10.98 -13.03
CA ALA A 19 13.10 -9.90 -12.86
C ALA A 19 12.38 -8.56 -12.71
N ALA A 20 11.30 -8.35 -13.46
CA ALA A 20 10.49 -7.15 -13.33
C ALA A 20 9.83 -7.08 -11.95
N PHE A 21 9.33 -8.21 -11.46
CA PHE A 21 8.74 -8.27 -10.13
C PHE A 21 9.79 -8.00 -9.04
N LYS A 22 10.98 -8.57 -9.18
CA LYS A 22 12.08 -8.33 -8.24
C LYS A 22 12.45 -6.84 -8.21
N TYR A 23 12.48 -6.19 -9.37
CA TYR A 23 12.75 -4.75 -9.45
C TYR A 23 11.67 -3.98 -8.67
N LEU A 24 10.41 -4.32 -8.87
CA LEU A 24 9.29 -3.70 -8.15
C LEU A 24 9.45 -3.89 -6.64
N PHE A 25 9.74 -5.11 -6.22
CA PHE A 25 9.93 -5.45 -4.82
C PHE A 25 11.06 -4.62 -4.20
N ASP A 26 12.23 -4.63 -4.84
CA ASP A 26 13.40 -3.92 -4.32
C ASP A 26 13.17 -2.40 -4.27
N THR A 27 12.39 -1.89 -5.21
CA THR A 27 12.12 -0.45 -5.28
C THR A 27 11.17 0.02 -4.20
N TYR A 28 10.12 -0.75 -3.91
CA TYR A 28 9.01 -0.27 -3.07
C TYR A 28 8.88 -0.97 -1.72
N PHE A 29 9.62 -2.03 -1.46
CA PHE A 29 9.46 -2.78 -0.20
C PHE A 29 9.63 -1.89 1.03
N THR A 30 10.67 -1.07 1.04
CA THR A 30 10.95 -0.21 2.19
C THR A 30 9.81 0.76 2.46
N ALA A 31 9.25 1.37 1.40
CA ALA A 31 8.13 2.29 1.55
C ALA A 31 6.89 1.58 2.11
N VAL A 32 6.58 0.39 1.59
CA VAL A 32 5.45 -0.42 2.06
C VAL A 32 5.64 -0.85 3.51
N TYR A 33 6.84 -1.31 3.85
CA TYR A 33 7.18 -1.69 5.22
C TYR A 33 7.03 -0.51 6.17
N ARG A 34 7.57 0.65 5.80
CA ARG A 34 7.51 1.85 6.65
C ARG A 34 6.08 2.29 6.92
N LEU A 35 5.21 2.19 5.92
CA LEU A 35 3.81 2.54 6.12
C LEU A 35 3.17 1.62 7.16
N SER A 36 3.37 0.31 7.03
CA SER A 36 2.83 -0.65 7.99
C SER A 36 3.41 -0.44 9.38
N PHE A 37 4.72 -0.21 9.46
CA PHE A 37 5.39 0.04 10.74
C PHE A 37 4.89 1.31 11.40
N PHE A 38 4.61 2.35 10.62
CA PHE A 38 4.06 3.59 11.17
C PHE A 38 2.80 3.33 11.98
N TYR A 39 1.92 2.44 11.48
CA TYR A 39 0.67 2.12 12.16
C TYR A 39 0.84 1.09 13.28
N ILE A 40 1.56 0.01 13.02
CA ILE A 40 1.64 -1.15 13.92
C ILE A 40 2.75 -1.03 14.94
N LYS A 41 3.89 -0.45 14.57
CA LYS A 41 5.08 -0.28 15.41
C LYS A 41 5.68 -1.61 15.91
N LYS A 42 5.45 -2.68 15.15
CA LYS A 42 6.04 -4.01 15.40
C LYS A 42 6.76 -4.45 14.15
N ASP A 43 8.04 -4.73 14.27
CA ASP A 43 8.94 -4.99 13.15
C ASP A 43 8.52 -6.22 12.34
N THR A 44 8.43 -7.36 12.99
CA THR A 44 8.14 -8.64 12.31
C THR A 44 6.77 -8.61 11.62
N LEU A 45 5.76 -8.09 12.30
CA LEU A 45 4.42 -8.03 11.75
C LEU A 45 4.33 -7.08 10.57
N SER A 46 5.02 -5.94 10.66
CA SER A 46 5.08 -4.98 9.56
C SER A 46 5.75 -5.59 8.32
N GLU A 47 6.79 -6.37 8.52
CA GLU A 47 7.46 -7.09 7.45
C GLU A 47 6.53 -8.12 6.82
N GLU A 48 5.81 -8.89 7.63
CA GLU A 48 4.84 -9.87 7.13
C GLU A 48 3.76 -9.23 6.28
N ILE A 49 3.21 -8.10 6.72
CA ILE A 49 2.20 -7.37 5.97
C ILE A 49 2.76 -6.87 4.65
N ALA A 50 3.98 -6.33 4.66
CA ALA A 50 4.62 -5.87 3.45
C ALA A 50 4.82 -7.02 2.46
N LEU A 51 5.29 -8.17 2.93
CA LEU A 51 5.45 -9.35 2.09
C LEU A 51 4.12 -9.81 1.51
N ASP A 52 3.06 -9.78 2.31
CA ASP A 52 1.71 -10.17 1.85
C ASP A 52 1.21 -9.25 0.73
N VAL A 53 1.52 -7.95 0.80
CA VAL A 53 1.15 -7.00 -0.26
C VAL A 53 1.76 -7.42 -1.59
N PHE A 54 3.05 -7.74 -1.61
CA PHE A 54 3.73 -8.13 -2.84
C PHE A 54 3.31 -9.52 -3.32
N THR A 55 3.08 -10.44 -2.39
CA THR A 55 2.58 -11.77 -2.72
C THR A 55 1.21 -11.69 -3.39
N ALA A 56 0.32 -10.88 -2.84
CA ALA A 56 -1.00 -10.68 -3.42
C ALA A 56 -0.93 -10.05 -4.81
N LEU A 57 -0.02 -9.10 -5.00
CA LEU A 57 0.18 -8.50 -6.33
C LEU A 57 0.58 -9.57 -7.34
N TRP A 58 1.56 -10.41 -6.99
CA TRP A 58 2.02 -11.46 -7.87
C TRP A 58 0.91 -12.46 -8.19
N GLU A 59 0.17 -12.89 -7.19
CA GLU A 59 -0.94 -13.83 -7.37
C GLU A 59 -2.04 -13.28 -8.28
N LYS A 60 -2.29 -11.97 -8.19
CA LYS A 60 -3.35 -11.30 -8.96
C LYS A 60 -2.85 -10.65 -10.25
N ARG A 61 -1.58 -10.85 -10.60
CA ARG A 61 -0.94 -10.11 -11.69
C ARG A 61 -1.66 -10.18 -13.02
N LYS A 62 -2.35 -11.28 -13.30
CA LYS A 62 -3.03 -11.46 -14.59
C LYS A 62 -4.32 -10.65 -14.71
N THR A 63 -4.97 -10.35 -13.60
CA THR A 63 -6.28 -9.70 -13.59
C THR A 63 -6.26 -8.30 -12.97
N ILE A 64 -5.14 -7.89 -12.43
CA ILE A 64 -5.05 -6.65 -11.69
C ILE A 64 -5.14 -5.44 -12.63
N GLU A 65 -5.89 -4.43 -12.20
CA GLU A 65 -5.91 -3.13 -12.86
C GLU A 65 -5.42 -2.07 -11.89
N ILE A 66 -4.47 -1.28 -12.33
CA ILE A 66 -3.93 -0.20 -11.52
C ILE A 66 -4.29 1.12 -12.19
N LYS A 67 -5.16 1.90 -11.54
CA LYS A 67 -5.70 3.14 -12.10
C LYS A 67 -4.81 4.34 -11.84
N LEU A 68 -4.02 4.31 -10.78
CA LEU A 68 -3.09 5.37 -10.43
C LEU A 68 -1.67 4.87 -10.67
N SER A 69 -0.79 5.04 -9.70
CA SER A 69 0.56 4.51 -9.81
C SER A 69 0.67 3.17 -9.09
N ILE A 70 1.69 2.39 -9.45
CA ILE A 70 1.99 1.15 -8.72
C ILE A 70 2.27 1.46 -7.25
N LYS A 71 3.00 2.54 -6.98
CA LYS A 71 3.29 2.96 -5.60
C LYS A 71 2.01 3.20 -4.81
N ALA A 72 1.06 3.96 -5.39
CA ALA A 72 -0.21 4.23 -4.73
C ALA A 72 -0.99 2.93 -4.47
N TYR A 73 -0.99 2.01 -5.42
CA TYR A 73 -1.63 0.71 -5.25
C TYR A 73 -1.03 -0.06 -4.08
N LEU A 74 0.30 -0.16 -4.04
CA LEU A 74 1.00 -0.90 -3.00
C LEU A 74 0.77 -0.29 -1.62
N LEU A 75 0.85 1.04 -1.52
CA LEU A 75 0.66 1.73 -0.25
C LEU A 75 -0.79 1.65 0.22
N THR A 76 -1.75 1.72 -0.68
CA THR A 76 -3.17 1.54 -0.34
C THR A 76 -3.41 0.13 0.19
N SER A 77 -2.85 -0.88 -0.47
CA SER A 77 -2.97 -2.26 -0.03
C SER A 77 -2.37 -2.45 1.37
N ALA A 78 -1.18 -1.89 1.60
CA ALA A 78 -0.52 -1.98 2.89
C ALA A 78 -1.35 -1.29 3.99
N ARG A 79 -1.86 -0.10 3.70
CA ARG A 79 -2.71 0.62 4.64
C ARG A 79 -3.95 -0.17 5.01
N ASN A 80 -4.64 -0.69 4.00
CA ASN A 80 -5.87 -1.44 4.24
C ASN A 80 -5.62 -2.70 5.06
N ARG A 81 -4.58 -3.46 4.73
CA ARG A 81 -4.22 -4.67 5.49
C ARG A 81 -3.83 -4.33 6.92
N THR A 82 -3.06 -3.27 7.10
CA THR A 82 -2.60 -2.83 8.42
C THR A 82 -3.76 -2.38 9.28
N LEU A 83 -4.64 -1.55 8.75
CA LEU A 83 -5.79 -1.06 9.50
C LEU A 83 -6.79 -2.18 9.81
N ASN A 84 -6.97 -3.13 8.90
CA ASN A 84 -7.81 -4.29 9.16
C ASN A 84 -7.27 -5.12 10.31
N TYR A 85 -5.95 -5.33 10.32
CA TYR A 85 -5.32 -6.05 11.43
C TYR A 85 -5.55 -5.34 12.77
N LEU A 86 -5.31 -4.03 12.81
CA LEU A 86 -5.48 -3.25 14.04
C LEU A 86 -6.91 -3.24 14.52
N ARG A 87 -7.87 -3.09 13.61
CA ARG A 87 -9.28 -3.11 13.96
C ARG A 87 -9.66 -4.44 14.61
N ASP A 88 -9.13 -5.54 14.09
CA ASP A 88 -9.50 -6.89 14.53
C ASP A 88 -8.74 -7.33 15.79
N HIS A 89 -7.54 -6.82 16.04
CA HIS A 89 -6.66 -7.31 17.09
C HIS A 89 -6.24 -6.25 18.11
N GLU A 90 -6.18 -4.98 17.75
CA GLU A 90 -5.68 -3.90 18.61
C GLU A 90 -6.53 -2.64 18.41
N GLN A 91 -7.73 -2.65 18.93
CA GLN A 91 -8.73 -1.60 18.73
C GLN A 91 -8.24 -0.20 19.17
N GLU A 92 -7.56 -0.11 20.31
CA GLU A 92 -7.05 1.16 20.81
C GLU A 92 -6.00 1.74 19.88
N LEU A 93 -5.09 0.89 19.41
CA LEU A 93 -4.05 1.30 18.50
C LEU A 93 -4.64 1.73 17.15
N TYR A 94 -5.70 1.06 16.71
CA TYR A 94 -6.41 1.45 15.50
C TYR A 94 -6.91 2.89 15.59
N THR A 95 -7.57 3.24 16.69
CA THR A 95 -8.11 4.57 16.91
C THR A 95 -7.01 5.63 16.98
N GLU A 96 -5.92 5.35 17.72
CA GLU A 96 -4.78 6.24 17.82
C GLU A 96 -4.13 6.49 16.45
N ASN A 97 -3.98 5.46 15.65
CA ASN A 97 -3.26 5.57 14.37
C ASN A 97 -4.00 6.39 13.35
N ILE A 98 -5.31 6.41 13.37
CA ILE A 98 -6.08 7.29 12.50
C ILE A 98 -5.76 8.75 12.83
N SER A 99 -5.73 9.08 14.12
CA SER A 99 -5.38 10.42 14.56
C SER A 99 -3.92 10.78 14.25
N LEU A 100 -3.00 9.84 14.47
CA LEU A 100 -1.58 10.07 14.19
C LEU A 100 -1.32 10.26 12.70
N PHE A 101 -2.04 9.58 11.83
CA PHE A 101 -1.90 9.76 10.40
C PHE A 101 -2.27 11.18 9.98
N GLU A 102 -3.35 11.72 10.54
CA GLU A 102 -3.74 13.08 10.29
C GLU A 102 -2.68 14.08 10.75
N SER A 103 -2.07 13.82 11.93
CA SER A 103 -0.98 14.65 12.43
C SER A 103 0.26 14.58 11.57
N ALA A 104 0.59 13.40 11.06
CA ALA A 104 1.74 13.21 10.18
C ALA A 104 1.58 13.98 8.88
N ILE A 105 0.36 14.08 8.37
CA ILE A 105 0.07 14.86 7.16
C ILE A 105 0.41 16.34 7.37
N GLU A 106 0.13 16.87 8.54
CA GLU A 106 0.47 18.26 8.86
C GLU A 106 1.98 18.46 8.99
N GLU A 107 2.68 17.48 9.58
CA GLU A 107 4.12 17.54 9.79
C GLU A 107 4.91 17.38 8.50
N TYR A 108 4.43 16.57 7.55
CA TYR A 108 5.07 16.33 6.27
C TYR A 108 4.13 16.75 5.13
N PRO A 109 3.93 18.07 4.94
CA PRO A 109 2.78 18.55 4.17
C PRO A 109 2.76 18.19 2.69
N LEU A 110 3.91 18.06 2.04
CA LEU A 110 3.92 17.78 0.61
C LEU A 110 3.76 16.30 0.32
N GLU A 111 4.66 15.47 0.86
CA GLU A 111 4.65 14.03 0.58
C GLU A 111 3.44 13.33 1.17
N MET A 112 3.11 13.66 2.41
CA MET A 112 2.01 12.96 3.09
C MET A 112 0.64 13.39 2.56
N LYS A 113 0.47 14.66 2.18
CA LYS A 113 -0.78 15.12 1.57
C LYS A 113 -1.00 14.48 0.21
N GLU A 114 0.05 14.40 -0.59
CA GLU A 114 -0.03 13.74 -1.89
C GLU A 114 -0.38 12.26 -1.72
N LEU A 115 0.28 11.59 -0.79
CA LEU A 115 0.02 10.19 -0.49
C LEU A 115 -1.41 9.99 0.00
N GLU A 116 -1.87 10.84 0.93
CA GLU A 116 -3.24 10.76 1.42
C GLU A 116 -4.25 10.93 0.29
N GLN A 117 -4.02 11.88 -0.60
CA GLN A 117 -4.91 12.12 -1.72
C GLN A 117 -4.99 10.89 -2.62
N LEU A 118 -3.85 10.31 -2.95
CA LEU A 118 -3.78 9.10 -3.77
C LEU A 118 -4.49 7.92 -3.09
N ILE A 119 -4.27 7.75 -1.80
CA ILE A 119 -4.89 6.67 -1.02
C ILE A 119 -6.40 6.86 -0.98
N ASN A 120 -6.86 8.08 -0.71
CA ASN A 120 -8.29 8.37 -0.64
C ASN A 120 -8.97 8.14 -1.99
N GLU A 121 -8.36 8.57 -3.07
CA GLU A 121 -8.90 8.32 -4.41
C GLU A 121 -9.01 6.82 -4.70
N ALA A 122 -7.97 6.06 -4.34
CA ALA A 122 -7.98 4.62 -4.53
C ALA A 122 -9.04 3.94 -3.68
N ILE A 123 -9.21 4.37 -2.43
CA ILE A 123 -10.21 3.81 -1.52
C ILE A 123 -11.62 4.09 -2.01
N TYR A 124 -11.89 5.30 -2.49
CA TYR A 124 -13.21 5.63 -3.03
C TYR A 124 -13.54 4.86 -4.29
N ALA A 125 -12.53 4.38 -5.00
CA ALA A 125 -12.72 3.54 -6.18
C ALA A 125 -13.00 2.08 -5.83
N LEU A 126 -12.79 1.66 -4.57
CA LEU A 126 -13.00 0.29 -4.12
C LEU A 126 -14.47 0.04 -3.79
N PRO A 127 -14.93 -1.23 -3.90
CA PRO A 127 -16.25 -1.60 -3.39
C PRO A 127 -16.36 -1.34 -1.90
N ASP A 128 -17.59 -1.06 -1.43
CA ASP A 128 -17.83 -0.71 -0.01
C ASP A 128 -17.24 -1.74 0.95
N LYS A 129 -17.34 -3.02 0.64
CA LYS A 129 -16.81 -4.09 1.49
C LYS A 129 -15.29 -4.02 1.67
N CYS A 130 -14.60 -3.35 0.76
CA CYS A 130 -13.14 -3.20 0.83
C CYS A 130 -12.71 -1.95 1.58
N ARG A 131 -13.66 -1.04 1.85
CA ARG A 131 -13.36 0.18 2.60
C ARG A 131 -13.43 -0.02 4.11
N GLU A 132 -14.09 -1.06 4.51
CA GLU A 132 -14.20 -1.42 5.92
C GLU A 132 -12.93 -2.12 6.39
#